data_e4d11399fe3054e391a25cec109fa8b0
#
_entry.id   e4d11399fe3054e391a25cec109fa8b0
#
_cell.length_a   1.000
_cell.length_b   1.000
_cell.length_c   1.000
_cell.angle_alpha   90.00
_cell.angle_beta   90.00
_cell.angle_gamma   90.00
#
_symmetry.space_group_name_H-M   'P 1'
#
loop_
_entity.id
_entity.type
_entity.pdbx_description
1 polymer ?
#
loop_
_entity_poly.entity_id
_entity_poly.type
_entity_poly.pdbx_seq_one_letter_code
_entity_poly.pdbx_strand_id
1 'polypeptide(L)'
;MAASTYQVIALAIYFVAMIAIGLWANSKNNSLDDYVLGGRQLSPTVAALSAGASDMSGWLLMGLPGAVYLSGLSQAWLAVGLTIGAWCNWTFVAPRLRSYTEVAGDAVTVPVFLSNRLHDTKRVLRIVSGVVILVFFTFYVSSGMVSGGLFFKSSFGQEYHTGMLLLAGITVFYTFFGGFMGASYTDMVQGLLMLAALIAVPVVTIIDPVSYTHLTLPTICSV
;
A
#
# COMPACT_ATOMS: atom_id res chain seq x y z
N MET A 1 27.23 4.02 6.26
CA MET A 1 27.76 3.42 5.00
C MET A 1 27.32 4.32 3.86
N ALA A 2 28.21 4.71 2.97
CA ALA A 2 27.81 5.45 1.78
C ALA A 2 26.92 4.55 0.92
N ALA A 3 25.77 5.07 0.50
CA ALA A 3 24.89 4.34 -0.42
C ALA A 3 25.69 3.95 -1.65
N SER A 4 25.57 2.69 -2.10
CA SER A 4 26.24 2.28 -3.31
C SER A 4 25.62 3.08 -4.48
N THR A 5 26.44 3.44 -5.47
CA THR A 5 25.98 4.14 -6.68
C THR A 5 24.79 3.43 -7.32
N TYR A 6 24.77 2.10 -7.27
CA TYR A 6 23.68 1.28 -7.79
C TYR A 6 22.34 1.49 -7.06
N GLN A 7 22.36 1.69 -5.72
CA GLN A 7 21.16 1.96 -4.95
C GLN A 7 20.55 3.32 -5.32
N VAL A 8 21.40 4.34 -5.51
CA VAL A 8 20.94 5.67 -5.92
C VAL A 8 20.35 5.64 -7.33
N ILE A 9 21.01 4.93 -8.27
CA ILE A 9 20.51 4.77 -9.64
C ILE A 9 19.17 4.03 -9.64
N ALA A 10 19.05 2.93 -8.90
CA ALA A 10 17.80 2.17 -8.81
C ALA A 10 16.63 3.03 -8.25
N LEU A 11 16.91 3.81 -7.21
CA LEU A 11 15.92 4.73 -6.63
C LEU A 11 15.53 5.84 -7.61
N ALA A 12 16.49 6.42 -8.33
CA ALA A 12 16.21 7.45 -9.34
C ALA A 12 15.35 6.89 -10.48
N ILE A 13 15.67 5.70 -10.99
CA ILE A 13 14.86 5.02 -12.02
C ILE A 13 13.43 4.77 -11.50
N TYR A 14 13.30 4.30 -10.27
CA TYR A 14 12.00 4.07 -9.64
C TYR A 14 11.18 5.36 -9.55
N PHE A 15 11.73 6.46 -9.06
CA PHE A 15 11.00 7.72 -8.95
C PHE A 15 10.62 8.31 -10.31
N VAL A 16 11.53 8.24 -11.29
CA VAL A 16 11.22 8.67 -12.67
C VAL A 16 10.08 7.84 -13.26
N ALA A 17 10.07 6.53 -13.04
CA ALA A 17 8.99 5.66 -13.49
C ALA A 17 7.65 6.02 -12.83
N MET A 18 7.62 6.30 -11.52
CA MET A 18 6.39 6.69 -10.82
C MET A 18 5.84 8.02 -11.35
N ILE A 19 6.70 9.03 -11.55
CA ILE A 19 6.30 10.31 -12.13
C ILE A 19 5.81 10.14 -13.57
N ALA A 20 6.49 9.34 -14.37
CA ALA A 20 6.09 9.07 -15.75
C ALA A 20 4.71 8.40 -15.84
N ILE A 21 4.42 7.43 -14.96
CA ILE A 21 3.09 6.80 -14.87
C ILE A 21 2.04 7.84 -14.46
N GLY A 22 2.32 8.69 -13.46
CA GLY A 22 1.40 9.74 -13.04
C GLY A 22 1.07 10.73 -14.16
N LEU A 23 2.08 11.19 -14.90
CA LEU A 23 1.89 12.10 -16.04
C LEU A 23 1.16 11.41 -17.20
N TRP A 24 1.47 10.15 -17.49
CA TRP A 24 0.74 9.35 -18.48
C TRP A 24 -0.73 9.21 -18.10
N ALA A 25 -1.04 8.90 -16.84
CA ALA A 25 -2.41 8.79 -16.37
C ALA A 25 -3.15 10.14 -16.46
N ASN A 26 -2.47 11.26 -16.16
CA ASN A 26 -3.04 12.58 -16.32
C ASN A 26 -3.54 12.84 -17.76
N SER A 27 -2.83 12.36 -18.77
CA SER A 27 -3.23 12.51 -20.16
C SER A 27 -4.51 11.73 -20.53
N LYS A 28 -4.96 10.84 -19.67
CA LYS A 28 -6.20 10.04 -19.82
C LYS A 28 -7.38 10.59 -19.04
N ASN A 29 -7.13 11.50 -18.08
CA ASN A 29 -8.16 12.11 -17.24
C ASN A 29 -8.81 13.27 -17.99
N ASN A 30 -10.01 13.06 -18.55
CA ASN A 30 -10.78 14.08 -19.26
C ASN A 30 -11.93 14.63 -18.44
N SER A 31 -12.32 13.94 -17.37
CA SER A 31 -13.45 14.29 -16.51
C SER A 31 -13.12 14.10 -15.04
N LEU A 32 -13.97 14.63 -14.16
CA LEU A 32 -13.86 14.39 -12.72
C LEU A 32 -14.03 12.89 -12.38
N ASP A 33 -14.93 12.21 -13.08
CA ASP A 33 -15.15 10.77 -12.90
C ASP A 33 -13.92 9.96 -13.33
N ASP A 34 -13.24 10.35 -14.41
CA ASP A 34 -11.97 9.73 -14.80
C ASP A 34 -10.90 9.93 -13.72
N TYR A 35 -10.82 11.13 -13.16
CA TYR A 35 -9.84 11.45 -12.13
C TYR A 35 -10.08 10.68 -10.81
N VAL A 36 -11.34 10.57 -10.38
CA VAL A 36 -11.71 9.97 -9.07
C VAL A 36 -11.89 8.46 -9.15
N LEU A 37 -12.37 7.92 -10.27
CA LEU A 37 -12.73 6.51 -10.45
C LEU A 37 -11.94 5.81 -11.56
N GLY A 38 -11.03 6.52 -12.23
CA GLY A 38 -10.32 5.98 -13.40
C GLY A 38 -11.27 5.63 -14.55
N GLY A 39 -12.39 6.36 -14.70
CA GLY A 39 -13.43 6.06 -15.67
C GLY A 39 -14.06 4.66 -15.53
N ARG A 40 -13.81 3.96 -14.41
CA ARG A 40 -14.20 2.55 -14.15
C ARG A 40 -13.65 1.58 -15.21
N GLN A 41 -12.52 1.91 -15.82
CA GLN A 41 -11.91 1.15 -16.93
C GLN A 41 -10.67 0.35 -16.51
N LEU A 42 -10.38 0.27 -15.20
CA LEU A 42 -9.25 -0.52 -14.71
C LEU A 42 -9.46 -2.00 -15.03
N SER A 43 -8.41 -2.63 -15.57
CA SER A 43 -8.44 -4.07 -15.77
C SER A 43 -8.50 -4.80 -14.43
N PRO A 44 -9.12 -6.00 -14.36
CA PRO A 44 -9.21 -6.77 -13.11
C PRO A 44 -7.86 -7.02 -12.46
N THR A 45 -6.82 -7.24 -13.25
CA THR A 45 -5.44 -7.47 -12.76
C THR A 45 -4.87 -6.21 -12.10
N VAL A 46 -5.03 -5.04 -12.73
CA VAL A 46 -4.56 -3.77 -12.15
C VAL A 46 -5.32 -3.46 -10.86
N ALA A 47 -6.65 -3.64 -10.87
CA ALA A 47 -7.48 -3.40 -9.68
C ALA A 47 -7.10 -4.33 -8.52
N ALA A 48 -6.86 -5.62 -8.78
CA ALA A 48 -6.48 -6.58 -7.75
C ALA A 48 -5.08 -6.30 -7.18
N LEU A 49 -4.10 -6.01 -8.04
CA LEU A 49 -2.73 -5.68 -7.62
C LEU A 49 -2.68 -4.35 -6.88
N SER A 50 -3.39 -3.32 -7.35
CA SER A 50 -3.48 -2.03 -6.68
C SER A 50 -4.12 -2.16 -5.31
N ALA A 51 -5.25 -2.86 -5.19
CA ALA A 51 -5.89 -3.09 -3.90
C ALA A 51 -4.97 -3.83 -2.93
N GLY A 52 -4.30 -4.90 -3.39
CA GLY A 52 -3.33 -5.64 -2.59
C GLY A 52 -2.14 -4.78 -2.15
N ALA A 53 -1.58 -3.98 -3.07
CA ALA A 53 -0.45 -3.10 -2.77
C ALA A 53 -0.83 -1.98 -1.78
N SER A 54 -2.04 -1.43 -1.90
CA SER A 54 -2.54 -0.39 -0.98
C SER A 54 -2.77 -0.91 0.44
N ASP A 55 -3.16 -2.18 0.59
CA ASP A 55 -3.27 -2.85 1.89
C ASP A 55 -1.90 -3.18 2.49
N MET A 56 -0.90 -3.43 1.64
CA MET A 56 0.48 -3.67 2.05
C MET A 56 1.14 -2.35 2.41
N SER A 57 1.55 -2.20 3.66
CA SER A 57 2.31 -1.03 4.12
C SER A 57 3.74 -1.41 4.48
N GLY A 58 4.54 -0.44 4.92
CA GLY A 58 5.83 -0.71 5.55
C GLY A 58 5.74 -1.70 6.72
N TRP A 59 4.54 -1.87 7.29
CA TRP A 59 4.29 -2.86 8.33
C TRP A 59 4.49 -4.30 7.84
N LEU A 60 4.03 -4.63 6.63
CA LEU A 60 4.22 -5.98 6.08
C LEU A 60 5.70 -6.32 5.87
N LEU A 61 6.49 -5.36 5.39
CA LEU A 61 7.90 -5.61 5.04
C LEU A 61 8.87 -5.45 6.21
N MET A 62 8.53 -4.65 7.21
CA MET A 62 9.39 -4.34 8.36
C MET A 62 8.77 -4.75 9.70
N GLY A 63 7.50 -4.42 9.92
CA GLY A 63 6.83 -4.64 11.19
C GLY A 63 6.54 -6.11 11.46
N LEU A 64 5.96 -6.82 10.49
CA LEU A 64 5.62 -8.23 10.68
C LEU A 64 6.86 -9.12 10.83
N PRO A 65 7.91 -9.03 9.99
CA PRO A 65 9.16 -9.77 10.23
C PRO A 65 9.80 -9.41 11.57
N GLY A 66 9.81 -8.13 11.95
CA GLY A 66 10.30 -7.69 13.25
C GLY A 66 9.49 -8.27 14.42
N ALA A 67 8.17 -8.31 14.31
CA ALA A 67 7.32 -8.92 15.33
C ALA A 67 7.56 -10.43 15.46
N VAL A 68 7.72 -11.14 14.34
CA VAL A 68 8.06 -12.57 14.34
C VAL A 68 9.44 -12.81 14.97
N TYR A 69 10.40 -11.94 14.68
CA TYR A 69 11.74 -12.02 15.27
C TYR A 69 11.72 -11.81 16.79
N LEU A 70 10.94 -10.84 17.29
CA LEU A 70 10.89 -10.51 18.72
C LEU A 70 9.99 -11.44 19.55
N SER A 71 8.86 -11.90 18.96
CA SER A 71 7.80 -12.61 19.68
C SER A 71 7.58 -14.04 19.19
N GLY A 72 8.41 -14.51 18.25
CA GLY A 72 8.36 -15.86 17.71
C GLY A 72 7.27 -16.08 16.67
N LEU A 73 7.14 -17.34 16.23
CA LEU A 73 6.25 -17.76 15.13
C LEU A 73 4.77 -17.53 15.41
N SER A 74 4.36 -17.28 16.66
CA SER A 74 2.97 -16.94 16.99
C SER A 74 2.46 -15.73 16.21
N GLN A 75 3.34 -14.77 15.88
CA GLN A 75 2.99 -13.60 15.07
C GLN A 75 2.70 -13.93 13.59
N ALA A 76 3.14 -15.09 13.10
CA ALA A 76 2.85 -15.53 11.74
C ALA A 76 1.34 -15.78 11.53
N TRP A 77 0.58 -16.05 12.58
CA TRP A 77 -0.88 -16.16 12.50
C TRP A 77 -1.57 -14.88 12.00
N LEU A 78 -0.94 -13.72 12.17
CA LEU A 78 -1.43 -12.47 11.56
C LEU A 78 -1.44 -12.56 10.04
N ALA A 79 -0.37 -13.09 9.43
CA ALA A 79 -0.32 -13.24 7.97
C ALA A 79 -1.39 -14.22 7.47
N VAL A 80 -1.60 -15.34 8.20
CA VAL A 80 -2.65 -16.31 7.88
C VAL A 80 -4.03 -15.65 7.97
N GLY A 81 -4.30 -14.93 9.06
CA GLY A 81 -5.57 -14.23 9.27
C GLY A 81 -5.85 -13.17 8.20
N LEU A 82 -4.84 -12.37 7.83
CA LEU A 82 -4.94 -11.39 6.76
C LEU A 82 -5.23 -12.04 5.39
N THR A 83 -4.58 -13.15 5.08
CA THR A 83 -4.79 -13.87 3.81
C THR A 83 -6.21 -14.42 3.73
N ILE A 84 -6.68 -15.09 4.79
CA ILE A 84 -8.05 -15.61 4.84
C ILE A 84 -9.07 -14.47 4.81
N GLY A 85 -8.82 -13.38 5.56
CA GLY A 85 -9.69 -12.20 5.58
C GLY A 85 -9.79 -11.53 4.21
N ALA A 86 -8.68 -11.37 3.50
CA ALA A 86 -8.66 -10.84 2.14
C ALA A 86 -9.44 -11.74 1.18
N TRP A 87 -9.24 -13.06 1.24
CA TRP A 87 -9.99 -14.02 0.43
C TRP A 87 -11.49 -13.94 0.70
N CYS A 88 -11.90 -13.91 1.97
CA CYS A 88 -13.32 -13.75 2.35
C CYS A 88 -13.89 -12.41 1.86
N ASN A 89 -13.13 -11.32 1.99
CA ASN A 89 -13.56 -10.00 1.53
C ASN A 89 -13.81 -10.00 0.01
N TRP A 90 -12.89 -10.50 -0.78
CA TRP A 90 -13.04 -10.53 -2.24
C TRP A 90 -14.12 -11.50 -2.72
N THR A 91 -14.35 -12.59 -2.00
CA THR A 91 -15.35 -13.60 -2.38
C THR A 91 -16.76 -13.20 -1.97
N PHE A 92 -16.93 -12.67 -0.76
CA PHE A 92 -18.26 -12.46 -0.18
C PHE A 92 -18.69 -11.00 -0.08
N VAL A 93 -17.75 -10.08 0.21
CA VAL A 93 -18.09 -8.68 0.48
C VAL A 93 -18.03 -7.84 -0.78
N ALA A 94 -16.93 -7.87 -1.51
CA ALA A 94 -16.69 -6.97 -2.65
C ALA A 94 -17.76 -7.07 -3.75
N PRO A 95 -18.18 -8.29 -4.23
CA PRO A 95 -19.20 -8.39 -5.26
C PRO A 95 -20.55 -7.82 -4.81
N ARG A 96 -20.92 -8.10 -3.56
CA ARG A 96 -22.18 -7.59 -2.99
C ARG A 96 -22.16 -6.09 -2.81
N LEU A 97 -21.06 -5.56 -2.27
CA LEU A 97 -20.88 -4.13 -2.08
C LEU A 97 -20.95 -3.41 -3.43
N ARG A 98 -20.31 -3.94 -4.47
CA ARG A 98 -20.36 -3.36 -5.83
C ARG A 98 -21.79 -3.28 -6.36
N SER A 99 -22.54 -4.37 -6.28
CA SER A 99 -23.94 -4.40 -6.73
C SER A 99 -24.83 -3.45 -5.91
N TYR A 100 -24.63 -3.42 -4.59
CA TYR A 100 -25.42 -2.53 -3.73
C TYR A 100 -25.07 -1.05 -3.89
N THR A 101 -23.84 -0.69 -4.22
CA THR A 101 -23.47 0.71 -4.50
C THR A 101 -24.14 1.23 -5.76
N GLU A 102 -24.33 0.40 -6.80
CA GLU A 102 -25.07 0.76 -8.01
C GLU A 102 -26.53 1.04 -7.70
N VAL A 103 -27.19 0.13 -6.98
CA VAL A 103 -28.61 0.28 -6.58
C VAL A 103 -28.81 1.47 -5.63
N ALA A 104 -27.85 1.77 -4.79
CA ALA A 104 -27.90 2.87 -3.83
C ALA A 104 -27.55 4.24 -4.45
N GLY A 105 -27.90 4.47 -5.70
CA GLY A 105 -27.70 5.76 -6.39
C GLY A 105 -26.26 5.94 -6.89
N ASP A 106 -25.64 4.86 -7.33
CA ASP A 106 -24.27 4.83 -7.87
C ASP A 106 -23.23 5.50 -6.95
N ALA A 107 -23.28 5.12 -5.68
CA ALA A 107 -22.48 5.71 -4.62
C ALA A 107 -20.97 5.51 -4.86
N VAL A 108 -20.24 6.59 -5.04
CA VAL A 108 -18.79 6.60 -5.32
C VAL A 108 -17.96 6.27 -4.09
N THR A 109 -18.46 6.60 -2.89
CA THR A 109 -17.71 6.42 -1.63
C THR A 109 -18.55 5.69 -0.58
N VAL A 110 -17.89 5.01 0.35
CA VAL A 110 -18.55 4.33 1.47
C VAL A 110 -19.45 5.28 2.30
N PRO A 111 -19.03 6.52 2.64
CA PRO A 111 -19.93 7.46 3.32
C PRO A 111 -21.20 7.79 2.55
N VAL A 112 -21.11 7.95 1.24
CA VAL A 112 -22.29 8.21 0.38
C VAL A 112 -23.18 6.96 0.32
N PHE A 113 -22.58 5.78 0.16
CA PHE A 113 -23.29 4.50 0.17
C PHE A 113 -24.09 4.32 1.48
N LEU A 114 -23.46 4.53 2.63
CA LEU A 114 -24.14 4.41 3.93
C LEU A 114 -25.29 5.41 4.07
N SER A 115 -25.07 6.66 3.67
CA SER A 115 -26.09 7.70 3.70
C SER A 115 -27.30 7.35 2.81
N ASN A 116 -27.05 6.88 1.59
CA ASN A 116 -28.12 6.51 0.64
C ASN A 116 -28.87 5.25 1.10
N ARG A 117 -28.14 4.22 1.55
CA ARG A 117 -28.73 2.95 1.97
C ARG A 117 -29.61 3.08 3.23
N LEU A 118 -29.20 3.93 4.17
CA LEU A 118 -29.91 4.13 5.44
C LEU A 118 -30.85 5.33 5.42
N HIS A 119 -31.07 5.93 4.25
CA HIS A 119 -31.94 7.10 4.06
C HIS A 119 -31.63 8.25 5.02
N ASP A 120 -30.34 8.55 5.21
CA ASP A 120 -29.87 9.59 6.12
C ASP A 120 -30.16 10.99 5.56
N THR A 121 -31.35 11.50 5.85
CA THR A 121 -31.81 12.82 5.40
C THR A 121 -30.97 13.97 6.01
N LYS A 122 -30.42 13.77 7.20
CA LYS A 122 -29.62 14.77 7.91
C LYS A 122 -28.13 14.71 7.57
N ARG A 123 -27.72 13.77 6.72
CA ARG A 123 -26.32 13.54 6.33
C ARG A 123 -25.35 13.27 7.49
N VAL A 124 -25.87 12.87 8.65
CA VAL A 124 -25.07 12.62 9.86
C VAL A 124 -24.10 11.47 9.62
N LEU A 125 -24.58 10.35 9.05
CA LEU A 125 -23.74 9.18 8.74
C LEU A 125 -22.63 9.53 7.76
N ARG A 126 -22.95 10.34 6.74
CA ARG A 126 -21.96 10.80 5.75
C ARG A 126 -20.87 11.65 6.39
N ILE A 127 -21.23 12.57 7.29
CA ILE A 127 -20.28 13.44 7.98
C ILE A 127 -19.41 12.62 8.96
N VAL A 128 -20.05 11.82 9.82
CA VAL A 128 -19.35 11.03 10.84
C VAL A 128 -18.38 10.03 10.18
N SER A 129 -18.82 9.27 9.19
CA SER A 129 -17.94 8.33 8.47
C SER A 129 -16.82 9.05 7.71
N GLY A 130 -17.09 10.22 7.13
CA GLY A 130 -16.07 11.04 6.51
C GLY A 130 -14.99 11.52 7.50
N VAL A 131 -15.40 11.99 8.69
CA VAL A 131 -14.47 12.40 9.76
C VAL A 131 -13.63 11.21 10.25
N VAL A 132 -14.27 10.05 10.48
CA VAL A 132 -13.56 8.83 10.89
C VAL A 132 -12.50 8.45 9.84
N ILE A 133 -12.89 8.40 8.57
CA ILE A 133 -11.95 8.11 7.47
C ILE A 133 -10.80 9.12 7.48
N LEU A 134 -11.09 10.42 7.54
CA LEU A 134 -10.05 11.47 7.53
C LEU A 134 -9.04 11.27 8.66
N VAL A 135 -9.51 11.03 9.89
CA VAL A 135 -8.64 10.85 11.05
C VAL A 135 -7.76 9.61 10.90
N PHE A 136 -8.36 8.45 10.60
CA PHE A 136 -7.60 7.20 10.52
C PHE A 136 -6.66 7.15 9.32
N PHE A 137 -7.05 7.68 8.17
CA PHE A 137 -6.16 7.76 7.01
C PHE A 137 -5.02 8.77 7.21
N THR A 138 -5.22 9.83 7.99
CA THR A 138 -4.12 10.72 8.38
C THR A 138 -3.05 9.95 9.16
N PHE A 139 -3.43 9.13 10.14
CA PHE A 139 -2.48 8.27 10.85
C PHE A 139 -1.83 7.24 9.92
N TYR A 140 -2.58 6.63 9.01
CA TYR A 140 -2.07 5.66 8.05
C TYR A 140 -1.00 6.27 7.14
N VAL A 141 -1.28 7.42 6.53
CA VAL A 141 -0.33 8.14 5.66
C VAL A 141 0.90 8.59 6.46
N SER A 142 0.70 9.10 7.68
CA SER A 142 1.78 9.51 8.58
C SER A 142 2.72 8.34 8.90
N SER A 143 2.19 7.15 9.17
CA SER A 143 2.97 5.92 9.37
C SER A 143 3.83 5.57 8.16
N GLY A 144 3.28 5.71 6.95
CA GLY A 144 4.03 5.50 5.69
C GLY A 144 5.18 6.50 5.52
N MET A 145 4.95 7.77 5.84
CA MET A 145 6.00 8.81 5.81
C MET A 145 7.13 8.53 6.80
N VAL A 146 6.79 8.10 8.02
CA VAL A 146 7.78 7.71 9.04
C VAL A 146 8.63 6.54 8.54
N SER A 147 7.99 5.50 8.00
CA SER A 147 8.70 4.34 7.43
C SER A 147 9.64 4.74 6.31
N GLY A 148 9.21 5.63 5.42
CA GLY A 148 10.02 6.18 4.34
C GLY A 148 11.23 6.97 4.84
N GLY A 149 11.05 7.83 5.83
CA GLY A 149 12.13 8.59 6.46
C GLY A 149 13.17 7.69 7.13
N LEU A 150 12.72 6.64 7.84
CA LEU A 150 13.60 5.64 8.45
C LEU A 150 14.38 4.85 7.39
N PHE A 151 13.73 4.47 6.30
CA PHE A 151 14.38 3.79 5.17
C PHE A 151 15.51 4.64 4.58
N PHE A 152 15.25 5.92 4.30
CA PHE A 152 16.27 6.83 3.77
C PHE A 152 17.45 7.00 4.73
N LYS A 153 17.17 7.14 6.02
CA LYS A 153 18.20 7.25 7.04
C LYS A 153 19.06 5.98 7.14
N SER A 154 18.44 4.81 7.14
CA SER A 154 19.14 3.53 7.30
C SER A 154 19.90 3.10 6.04
N SER A 155 19.33 3.31 4.85
CA SER A 155 19.91 2.82 3.60
C SER A 155 20.88 3.79 2.95
N PHE A 156 20.64 5.10 3.09
CA PHE A 156 21.40 6.14 2.41
C PHE A 156 22.21 7.03 3.37
N GLY A 157 22.03 6.88 4.68
CA GLY A 157 22.68 7.75 5.67
C GLY A 157 22.21 9.21 5.60
N GLN A 158 21.10 9.48 4.91
CA GLN A 158 20.53 10.81 4.76
C GLN A 158 19.74 11.23 6.01
N GLU A 159 19.52 12.53 6.16
CA GLU A 159 18.68 13.02 7.23
C GLU A 159 17.24 12.52 7.10
N TYR A 160 16.65 12.10 8.22
CA TYR A 160 15.30 11.55 8.28
C TYR A 160 14.25 12.44 7.61
N HIS A 161 14.27 13.75 7.91
CA HIS A 161 13.29 14.70 7.38
C HIS A 161 13.42 14.87 5.86
N THR A 162 14.63 14.87 5.33
CA THR A 162 14.88 14.98 3.89
C THR A 162 14.30 13.79 3.15
N GLY A 163 14.53 12.56 3.64
CA GLY A 163 13.96 11.35 3.03
C GLY A 163 12.43 11.33 3.09
N MET A 164 11.88 11.69 4.25
CA MET A 164 10.43 11.76 4.45
C MET A 164 9.77 12.77 3.50
N LEU A 165 10.30 14.00 3.40
CA LEU A 165 9.73 15.04 2.55
C LEU A 165 9.88 14.73 1.06
N LEU A 166 11.00 14.12 0.65
CA LEU A 166 11.21 13.70 -0.73
C LEU A 166 10.19 12.64 -1.14
N LEU A 167 10.00 11.62 -0.31
CA LEU A 167 9.02 10.58 -0.57
C LEU A 167 7.60 11.14 -0.63
N ALA A 168 7.23 11.94 0.37
CA ALA A 168 5.92 12.59 0.43
C ALA A 168 5.68 13.48 -0.79
N GLY A 169 6.66 14.31 -1.17
CA GLY A 169 6.56 15.20 -2.33
C GLY A 169 6.33 14.45 -3.63
N ILE A 170 7.09 13.39 -3.89
CA ILE A 170 6.93 12.58 -5.10
C ILE A 170 5.57 11.87 -5.11
N THR A 171 5.14 11.31 -3.95
CA THR A 171 3.85 10.64 -3.85
C THR A 171 2.70 11.61 -4.12
N VAL A 172 2.71 12.78 -3.48
CA VAL A 172 1.71 13.82 -3.70
C VAL A 172 1.71 14.27 -5.16
N PHE A 173 2.89 14.46 -5.75
CA PHE A 173 3.02 14.91 -7.14
C PHE A 173 2.36 13.93 -8.12
N TYR A 174 2.76 12.65 -8.14
CA TYR A 174 2.19 11.73 -9.12
C TYR A 174 0.71 11.41 -8.85
N THR A 175 0.27 11.43 -7.59
CA THR A 175 -1.15 11.22 -7.25
C THR A 175 -1.99 12.43 -7.65
N PHE A 176 -1.49 13.64 -7.43
CA PHE A 176 -2.21 14.87 -7.79
C PHE A 176 -2.45 14.99 -9.30
N PHE A 177 -1.46 14.67 -10.12
CA PHE A 177 -1.62 14.70 -11.57
C PHE A 177 -2.31 13.44 -12.12
N GLY A 178 -1.92 12.26 -11.64
CA GLY A 178 -2.40 10.99 -12.17
C GLY A 178 -3.79 10.56 -11.70
N GLY A 179 -4.28 11.13 -10.59
CA GLY A 179 -5.56 10.74 -10.00
C GLY A 179 -5.61 9.26 -9.60
N PHE A 180 -6.80 8.68 -9.59
CA PHE A 180 -7.02 7.28 -9.23
C PHE A 180 -6.35 6.30 -10.20
N MET A 181 -6.38 6.59 -11.50
CA MET A 181 -5.71 5.76 -12.50
C MET A 181 -4.18 5.76 -12.28
N GLY A 182 -3.58 6.93 -12.06
CA GLY A 182 -2.15 7.04 -11.76
C GLY A 182 -1.75 6.29 -10.51
N ALA A 183 -2.49 6.45 -9.42
CA ALA A 183 -2.28 5.72 -8.18
C ALA A 183 -2.38 4.20 -8.41
N SER A 184 -3.42 3.72 -9.11
CA SER A 184 -3.62 2.28 -9.35
C SER A 184 -2.50 1.64 -10.18
N TYR A 185 -1.97 2.32 -11.19
CA TYR A 185 -0.86 1.78 -11.98
C TYR A 185 0.48 1.86 -11.25
N THR A 186 0.72 2.90 -10.45
CA THR A 186 1.91 2.94 -9.58
C THR A 186 1.85 1.86 -8.50
N ASP A 187 0.70 1.65 -7.89
CA ASP A 187 0.48 0.57 -6.92
C ASP A 187 0.70 -0.81 -7.53
N MET A 188 0.25 -1.03 -8.77
CA MET A 188 0.51 -2.29 -9.49
C MET A 188 2.01 -2.56 -9.64
N VAL A 189 2.78 -1.56 -10.06
CA VAL A 189 4.25 -1.70 -10.20
C VAL A 189 4.90 -1.93 -8.83
N GLN A 190 4.49 -1.18 -7.83
CA GLN A 190 4.99 -1.34 -6.45
C GLN A 190 4.63 -2.71 -5.87
N GLY A 191 3.39 -3.18 -6.08
CA GLY A 191 2.94 -4.49 -5.66
C GLY A 191 3.74 -5.63 -6.29
N LEU A 192 4.05 -5.52 -7.58
CA LEU A 192 4.91 -6.49 -8.27
C LEU A 192 6.36 -6.48 -7.72
N LEU A 193 6.90 -5.28 -7.44
CA LEU A 193 8.23 -5.16 -6.82
C LEU A 193 8.24 -5.74 -5.39
N MET A 194 7.19 -5.48 -4.59
CA MET A 194 7.05 -6.06 -3.26
C MET A 194 6.94 -7.58 -3.32
N LEU A 195 6.14 -8.12 -4.24
CA LEU A 195 6.02 -9.57 -4.45
C LEU A 195 7.36 -10.20 -4.83
N ALA A 196 8.09 -9.58 -5.76
CA ALA A 196 9.42 -10.02 -6.15
C ALA A 196 10.40 -10.01 -4.96
N ALA A 197 10.38 -8.96 -4.13
CA ALA A 197 11.21 -8.86 -2.93
C ALA A 197 10.84 -9.93 -1.89
N LEU A 198 9.54 -10.16 -1.64
CA LEU A 198 9.06 -11.18 -0.70
C LEU A 198 9.44 -12.60 -1.11
N ILE A 199 9.63 -12.86 -2.39
CA ILE A 199 10.12 -14.15 -2.89
C ILE A 199 11.66 -14.18 -2.89
N ALA A 200 12.32 -13.15 -3.40
CA ALA A 200 13.75 -13.12 -3.58
C ALA A 200 14.51 -13.13 -2.25
N VAL A 201 14.06 -12.37 -1.24
CA VAL A 201 14.76 -12.27 0.04
C VAL A 201 14.84 -13.62 0.76
N PRO A 202 13.75 -14.38 0.97
CA PRO A 202 13.84 -15.71 1.57
C PRO A 202 14.69 -16.69 0.75
N VAL A 203 14.55 -16.66 -0.58
CA VAL A 203 15.33 -17.55 -1.46
C VAL A 203 16.83 -17.28 -1.34
N VAL A 204 17.26 -16.02 -1.41
CA VAL A 204 18.66 -15.65 -1.25
C VAL A 204 19.16 -16.02 0.15
N THR A 205 18.36 -15.76 1.19
CA THR A 205 18.71 -16.08 2.58
C THR A 205 18.88 -17.59 2.79
N ILE A 206 18.11 -18.41 2.10
CA ILE A 206 18.21 -19.88 2.16
C ILE A 206 19.45 -20.39 1.41
N ILE A 207 19.81 -19.77 0.29
CA ILE A 207 20.96 -20.18 -0.53
C ILE A 207 22.27 -19.78 0.11
N ASP A 208 22.32 -18.68 0.88
CA ASP A 208 23.52 -18.21 1.56
C ASP A 208 23.79 -19.02 2.83
N PRO A 209 24.82 -19.89 2.87
CA PRO A 209 25.09 -20.76 4.01
C PRO A 209 25.43 -20.03 5.31
N VAL A 210 25.87 -18.77 5.24
CA VAL A 210 26.11 -17.94 6.44
C VAL A 210 24.81 -17.59 7.15
N SER A 211 23.71 -17.55 6.43
CA SER A 211 22.40 -17.21 6.96
C SER A 211 21.76 -18.34 7.78
N TYR A 212 22.06 -19.61 7.46
CA TYR A 212 21.50 -20.76 8.19
C TYR A 212 21.90 -20.81 9.65
N THR A 213 23.14 -20.47 9.98
CA THR A 213 23.65 -20.51 11.36
C THR A 213 23.00 -19.46 12.25
N HIS A 214 22.59 -18.32 11.68
CA HIS A 214 21.90 -17.25 12.41
C HIS A 214 20.40 -17.46 12.56
N LEU A 215 19.77 -18.23 11.66
CA LEU A 215 18.33 -18.54 11.74
C LEU A 215 18.02 -19.69 12.70
N THR A 216 18.95 -20.62 12.91
CA THR A 216 18.74 -21.79 13.75
C THR A 216 19.15 -21.60 15.22
N LEU A 217 20.14 -20.74 15.49
CA LEU A 217 20.62 -20.49 16.84
C LEU A 217 19.59 -19.91 17.83
N PRO A 218 18.71 -18.95 17.47
CA PRO A 218 17.71 -18.42 18.39
C PRO A 218 16.62 -19.42 18.75
N THR A 219 16.34 -20.40 17.89
CA THR A 219 15.29 -21.42 18.15
C THR A 219 15.77 -22.55 19.04
N ILE A 220 17.08 -22.77 19.16
CA ILE A 220 17.66 -23.82 20.01
C ILE A 220 17.87 -23.32 21.46
N CYS A 221 18.02 -22.01 21.67
CA CYS A 221 18.23 -21.45 23.00
C CYS A 221 16.94 -21.05 23.73
N SER A 222 15.76 -21.35 23.20
CA SER A 222 14.45 -21.07 23.81
C SER A 222 13.75 -22.31 24.39
N VAL A 223 14.53 -23.35 24.79
CA VAL A 223 14.03 -24.48 25.57
C VAL A 223 14.39 -24.29 27.04
#